data_2851d6ca855f2326d5346b1aa1936d7d
#
_entry.id   2851d6ca855f2326d5346b1aa1936d7d
#
_cell.length_a   1.000
_cell.length_b   1.000
_cell.length_c   1.000
_cell.angle_alpha   90.00
_cell.angle_beta   90.00
_cell.angle_gamma   90.00
#
_symmetry.space_group_name_H-M   'P 1'
#
loop_
_entity.id
_entity.type
_entity.pdbx_description
1 polymer ?
#
loop_
_entity_poly.entity_id
_entity_poly.type
_entity_poly.pdbx_seq_one_letter_code
_entity_poly.pdbx_strand_id
1 'polypeptide(L)' 'MTVKELLGILDIDGVDSVVIIKDNEILWSDTELTTIPQNFLDSTIKLVSPQHNTEYYENYDGEMCEGSSELSIVIEIA' A
#
# COMPACT_ATOMS: atom_id res chain seq x y z
N MET A 1 11.95 0.68 -13.56
CA MET A 1 12.08 0.09 -12.20
C MET A 1 11.06 -1.03 -12.03
N THR A 2 11.48 -2.15 -11.48
CA THR A 2 10.58 -3.25 -11.15
C THR A 2 10.02 -3.09 -9.73
N VAL A 3 8.95 -3.83 -9.43
CA VAL A 3 8.37 -3.85 -8.08
C VAL A 3 9.41 -4.31 -7.06
N LYS A 4 10.21 -5.32 -7.40
CA LYS A 4 11.28 -5.83 -6.54
C LYS A 4 12.31 -4.74 -6.21
N GLU A 5 12.72 -3.96 -7.19
CA GLU A 5 13.69 -2.88 -6.99
C GLU A 5 13.11 -1.79 -6.08
N LEU A 6 11.85 -1.41 -6.29
CA LEU A 6 11.19 -0.43 -5.44
C LEU A 6 11.11 -0.89 -3.99
N LEU A 7 10.68 -2.12 -3.74
CA LEU A 7 10.57 -2.67 -2.39
C LEU A 7 11.92 -2.77 -1.69
N GLY A 8 13.01 -2.91 -2.45
CA GLY A 8 14.36 -2.94 -1.92
C GLY A 8 14.86 -1.59 -1.40
N ILE A 9 14.29 -0.48 -1.87
CA ILE A 9 14.68 0.87 -1.46
C ILE A 9 13.68 1.55 -0.53
N LEU A 10 12.44 1.01 -0.42
CA LEU A 10 11.43 1.53 0.49
C LEU A 10 11.70 1.06 1.92
N ASP A 11 11.47 1.97 2.87
CA ASP A 11 11.38 1.59 4.28
C ASP A 11 10.01 0.96 4.52
N ILE A 12 9.94 -0.35 4.39
CA ILE A 12 8.69 -1.11 4.49
C ILE A 12 8.16 -1.22 5.92
N ASP A 13 8.95 -0.87 6.93
CA ASP A 13 8.51 -0.93 8.33
C ASP A 13 7.38 0.07 8.62
N GLY A 14 7.30 1.14 7.86
CA GLY A 14 6.25 2.14 7.98
C GLY A 14 5.03 1.89 7.09
N VAL A 15 5.03 0.83 6.29
CA VAL A 15 3.97 0.53 5.31
C VAL A 15 3.10 -0.61 5.84
N ASP A 16 1.79 -0.35 5.95
CA ASP A 16 0.84 -1.34 6.45
C ASP A 16 0.36 -2.32 5.39
N SER A 17 0.27 -1.88 4.14
CA SER A 17 -0.14 -2.75 3.04
C SER A 17 0.40 -2.26 1.70
N VAL A 18 0.46 -3.19 0.75
CA VAL A 18 0.80 -2.91 -0.65
C VAL A 18 -0.32 -3.40 -1.54
N VAL A 19 -0.71 -2.58 -2.50
CA VAL A 19 -1.74 -2.91 -3.50
C VAL A 19 -1.09 -2.83 -4.88
N ILE A 20 -1.24 -3.87 -5.67
CA ILE A 20 -0.76 -3.90 -7.05
C ILE A 20 -1.95 -3.82 -8.00
N ILE A 21 -1.94 -2.81 -8.85
CA ILE A 21 -3.01 -2.56 -9.82
C ILE A 21 -2.47 -2.53 -11.25
N LYS A 22 -3.36 -2.83 -12.18
CA LYS A 22 -3.11 -2.67 -13.62
C LYS A 22 -4.44 -2.34 -14.30
N ASP A 23 -4.44 -1.29 -15.13
CA ASP A 23 -5.63 -0.83 -15.86
C ASP A 23 -6.84 -0.61 -14.94
N ASN A 24 -6.60 0.02 -13.78
CA ASN A 24 -7.59 0.30 -12.73
C ASN A 24 -8.18 -0.95 -12.05
N GLU A 25 -7.55 -2.09 -12.22
CA GLU A 25 -7.96 -3.34 -11.58
C GLU A 25 -6.96 -3.75 -10.51
N ILE A 26 -7.46 -4.12 -9.33
CA ILE A 26 -6.60 -4.63 -8.25
C ILE A 26 -6.25 -6.08 -8.58
N LEU A 27 -4.96 -6.35 -8.81
CA LEU A 27 -4.48 -7.69 -9.11
C LEU A 27 -4.02 -8.43 -7.85
N TRP A 28 -3.53 -7.69 -6.85
CA TRP A 28 -3.04 -8.28 -5.61
C TRP A 28 -3.03 -7.22 -4.52
N SER A 29 -3.32 -7.62 -3.29
CA SER A 29 -3.29 -6.73 -2.13
C SER A 29 -3.06 -7.55 -0.87
N ASP A 30 -2.09 -7.14 -0.05
CA ASP A 30 -1.81 -7.81 1.22
C ASP A 30 -1.06 -6.89 2.17
N THR A 31 -1.09 -7.26 3.44
CA THR A 31 -0.30 -6.64 4.50
C THR A 31 1.06 -7.30 4.68
N GLU A 32 1.24 -8.51 4.15
CA GLU A 32 2.51 -9.26 4.21
C GLU A 32 3.27 -9.13 2.89
N LEU A 33 4.29 -8.28 2.87
CA LEU A 33 5.06 -8.00 1.66
C LEU A 33 5.88 -9.19 1.18
N THR A 34 6.19 -10.13 2.06
CA THR A 34 6.96 -11.33 1.72
C THR A 34 6.17 -12.34 0.89
N THR A 35 4.85 -12.16 0.78
CA THR A 35 3.99 -13.07 0.03
C THR A 35 3.72 -12.63 -1.40
N ILE A 36 4.35 -11.54 -1.86
CA ILE A 36 4.14 -11.03 -3.22
C ILE A 36 4.58 -12.09 -4.24
N PRO A 37 3.68 -12.49 -5.17
CA PRO A 37 4.06 -13.43 -6.22
C PRO A 37 5.20 -12.93 -7.09
N GLN A 38 6.09 -13.82 -7.50
CA GLN A 38 7.29 -13.48 -8.25
C GLN A 38 7.00 -12.75 -9.57
N ASN A 39 5.91 -13.09 -10.24
CA ASN A 39 5.53 -12.43 -11.49
C ASN A 39 5.26 -10.93 -11.29
N PHE A 40 4.73 -10.53 -10.11
CA PHE A 40 4.54 -9.11 -9.80
C PHE A 40 5.84 -8.43 -9.43
N LEU A 41 6.73 -9.13 -8.73
CA LEU A 41 8.06 -8.60 -8.36
C LEU A 41 8.88 -8.24 -9.60
N ASP A 42 8.74 -8.98 -10.68
CA ASP A 42 9.45 -8.76 -11.94
C ASP A 42 8.75 -7.76 -12.86
N SER A 43 7.55 -7.30 -12.49
CA SER A 43 6.79 -6.36 -13.30
C SER A 43 7.38 -4.96 -13.26
N THR A 44 7.31 -4.25 -14.39
CA THR A 44 7.74 -2.86 -14.49
C THR A 44 6.71 -1.93 -13.88
N ILE A 45 7.17 -1.00 -13.07
CA ILE A 45 6.31 0.01 -12.44
C ILE A 45 5.99 1.12 -13.43
N LYS A 46 4.71 1.48 -13.48
CA LYS A 46 4.22 2.64 -14.23
C LYS A 46 4.02 3.85 -13.32
N LEU A 47 3.45 3.62 -12.13
CA LEU A 47 3.14 4.69 -11.17
C LEU A 47 3.15 4.12 -9.76
N VAL A 48 3.60 4.94 -8.80
CA VAL A 48 3.54 4.62 -7.37
C VAL A 48 2.81 5.75 -6.66
N SER A 49 1.81 5.42 -5.87
CA SER A 49 1.04 6.39 -5.11
C SER A 49 0.91 5.96 -3.66
N PRO A 50 1.27 6.80 -2.70
CA PRO A 50 0.97 6.53 -1.31
C PRO A 50 -0.51 6.83 -1.04
N GLN A 51 -1.13 6.00 -0.21
CA GLN A 51 -2.51 6.20 0.23
C GLN A 51 -2.55 6.09 1.75
N HIS A 52 -2.93 7.17 2.40
CA HIS A 52 -3.01 7.24 3.85
C HIS A 52 -4.47 7.28 4.28
N ASN A 53 -4.90 6.30 5.05
CA ASN A 53 -6.25 6.20 5.56
C ASN A 53 -6.23 6.36 7.07
N THR A 54 -7.04 7.28 7.59
CA THR A 54 -7.19 7.50 9.03
C THR A 54 -8.64 7.27 9.40
N GLU A 55 -8.88 6.46 10.44
CA GLU A 55 -10.19 6.26 11.00
C GLU A 55 -10.43 7.28 12.12
N TYR A 56 -11.64 7.82 12.16
CA TYR A 56 -12.07 8.76 13.18
C TYR A 56 -13.21 8.15 13.98
N TYR A 57 -13.26 8.45 15.28
CA TYR A 57 -14.35 8.03 16.15
C TYR A 57 -14.77 9.18 17.05
N GLU A 58 -16.03 9.16 17.50
CA GLU A 58 -16.58 10.13 18.41
C GLU A 58 -16.41 9.66 19.85
N ASN A 59 -15.82 10.52 20.70
CA ASN A 59 -15.65 10.19 22.11
C ASN A 59 -16.91 10.58 22.93
N TYR A 60 -16.84 10.40 24.27
CA TYR A 60 -17.95 10.70 25.14
C TYR A 60 -18.39 12.18 25.13
N ASP A 61 -17.47 13.07 24.82
CA ASP A 61 -17.75 14.51 24.78
C ASP A 61 -18.27 14.97 23.43
N GLY A 62 -18.45 14.07 22.48
CA GLY A 62 -18.88 14.37 21.12
C GLY A 62 -17.78 14.90 20.22
N GLU A 63 -16.52 14.80 20.63
CA GLU A 63 -15.37 15.22 19.83
C GLU A 63 -14.89 14.09 18.92
N MET A 64 -14.51 14.45 17.70
CA MET A 64 -13.90 13.50 16.77
C MET A 64 -12.42 13.28 17.13
N CYS A 65 -12.06 12.03 17.36
CA CYS A 65 -10.69 11.64 17.68
C CYS A 65 -10.11 10.77 16.59
N GLU A 66 -8.79 10.88 16.37
CA GLU A 66 -8.10 9.96 15.48
C GLU A 66 -7.99 8.58 16.12
N GLY A 67 -8.47 7.57 15.40
CA GLY A 67 -8.26 6.18 15.74
C GLY A 67 -7.01 5.63 15.09
N SER A 68 -7.13 4.48 14.43
CA SER A 68 -6.02 3.89 13.68
C SER A 68 -5.78 4.60 12.37
N SER A 69 -4.52 4.70 11.95
CA SER A 69 -4.14 5.17 10.63
C SER A 69 -3.34 4.10 9.91
N GLU A 70 -3.54 3.98 8.62
CA GLU A 70 -2.86 2.99 7.78
C GLU A 70 -2.20 3.69 6.59
N LEU A 71 -0.98 3.30 6.28
CA LEU A 71 -0.26 3.73 5.08
C LEU A 71 -0.21 2.57 4.09
N SER A 72 -0.84 2.75 2.95
CA SER A 72 -0.81 1.80 1.85
C SER A 72 0.00 2.37 0.69
N ILE A 73 0.75 1.52 0.02
CA ILE A 73 1.45 1.88 -1.21
C ILE A 73 0.72 1.21 -2.37
N VAL A 74 0.20 2.04 -3.28
CA VAL A 74 -0.46 1.56 -4.49
C VAL A 74 0.56 1.59 -5.63
N ILE A 75 0.83 0.44 -6.21
CA ILE A 75 1.77 0.27 -7.31
C ILE A 75 0.99 -0.11 -8.57
N GLU A 76 1.01 0.78 -9.56
CA GLU A 76 0.47 0.47 -10.88
C GLU A 76 1.59 -0.10 -11.74
N ILE A 77 1.36 -1.29 -12.28
CA ILE A 77 2.30 -1.97 -13.18
C ILE A 77 1.91 -1.78 -14.64
N ALA A 78 2.89 -1.84 -15.48
CA ALA A 78 2.71 -1.71 -16.93
C ALA A 78 2.06 -2.95 -17.56
#